data_4a3e429fe5844115736763d3234f45cd
#
_entry.id   4a3e429fe5844115736763d3234f45cd
#
_cell.length_a   1.000
_cell.length_b   1.000
_cell.length_c   1.000
_cell.angle_alpha   90.00
_cell.angle_beta   90.00
_cell.angle_gamma   90.00
#
_symmetry.space_group_name_H-M   'P 1'
#
loop_
_entity.id
_entity.type
_entity.pdbx_description
1 polymer ?
#
loop_
_entity_poly.entity_id
_entity_poly.type
_entity_poly.pdbx_seq_one_letter_code
_entity_poly.pdbx_strand_id
1 'polypeptide(L)'
;TPFALAATVPVNAAEPTPTNSPTTTASVYVYWSYWDQPTVGSWAVAATGAGSQVPPDGSVVGWRYGVGTTGDINQPPRSADSFAQLCSSTPPVANKKRVGVVIDYGTAAVAPSGQQPPATTANCAVVDPTSNALQATGAVTAERTSAQGMVCGLDGYPATGCGTQVSTTVATSDVGAATQTTTSPQTSSGAWPTLLGIGIIIVLGVGGILLARKRRA
;
A
#
# COMPACT_ATOMS: atom_id res chain seq x y z
N THR A 1 67.49 44.69 -15.05
CA THR A 1 66.17 44.22 -14.63
C THR A 1 66.07 42.72 -14.88
N PRO A 2 66.04 41.85 -13.84
CA PRO A 2 65.79 40.43 -14.03
C PRO A 2 64.27 40.12 -13.97
N PHE A 3 63.84 39.37 -14.97
CA PHE A 3 62.48 38.78 -15.00
C PHE A 3 62.41 37.55 -14.08
N ALA A 4 61.52 37.59 -13.11
CA ALA A 4 61.21 36.43 -12.28
C ALA A 4 60.15 35.56 -13.01
N LEU A 5 60.46 34.29 -13.32
CA LEU A 5 59.52 33.28 -13.75
C LEU A 5 58.76 32.75 -12.52
N ALA A 6 57.48 32.95 -12.51
CA ALA A 6 56.61 32.30 -11.53
C ALA A 6 56.28 30.87 -12.00
N ALA A 7 56.69 29.88 -11.21
CA ALA A 7 56.33 28.48 -11.42
C ALA A 7 54.90 28.22 -10.89
N THR A 8 53.97 27.82 -11.78
CA THR A 8 52.62 27.36 -11.40
C THR A 8 52.72 25.89 -10.99
N VAL A 9 52.34 25.59 -9.72
CA VAL A 9 52.19 24.24 -9.21
C VAL A 9 50.85 23.69 -9.66
N PRO A 10 50.76 22.51 -10.30
CA PRO A 10 49.46 21.89 -10.59
C PRO A 10 48.79 21.41 -9.30
N VAL A 11 47.58 21.89 -9.04
CA VAL A 11 46.72 21.35 -7.99
C VAL A 11 46.14 20.02 -8.50
N ASN A 12 46.62 18.93 -7.92
CA ASN A 12 46.05 17.61 -8.14
C ASN A 12 44.67 17.57 -7.49
N ALA A 13 43.60 17.62 -8.28
CA ALA A 13 42.26 17.36 -7.82
C ALA A 13 42.16 15.87 -7.45
N ALA A 14 42.00 15.59 -6.16
CA ALA A 14 41.71 14.25 -5.69
C ALA A 14 40.37 13.78 -6.26
N GLU A 15 40.42 12.70 -7.03
CA GLU A 15 39.22 12.02 -7.53
C GLU A 15 38.38 11.54 -6.32
N PRO A 16 37.06 11.78 -6.31
CA PRO A 16 36.19 11.28 -5.24
C PRO A 16 36.21 9.75 -5.26
N THR A 17 36.69 9.13 -4.20
CA THR A 17 36.64 7.69 -3.98
C THR A 17 35.15 7.26 -3.99
N PRO A 18 34.73 6.26 -4.80
CA PRO A 18 33.35 5.78 -4.77
C PRO A 18 33.07 5.19 -3.39
N THR A 19 32.22 5.84 -2.63
CA THR A 19 31.70 5.33 -1.37
C THR A 19 30.77 4.18 -1.70
N ASN A 20 31.24 2.94 -1.57
CA ASN A 20 30.40 1.76 -1.61
C ASN A 20 29.46 1.80 -0.39
N SER A 21 28.29 2.38 -0.55
CA SER A 21 27.21 2.20 0.41
C SER A 21 26.83 0.71 0.44
N PRO A 22 26.72 0.08 1.61
CA PRO A 22 26.28 -1.30 1.69
C PRO A 22 24.87 -1.41 1.11
N THR A 23 24.73 -2.12 0.00
CA THR A 23 23.42 -2.46 -0.56
C THR A 23 22.81 -3.50 0.38
N THR A 24 21.92 -3.07 1.25
CA THR A 24 21.11 -3.97 2.07
C THR A 24 20.12 -4.65 1.14
N THR A 25 20.38 -5.89 0.79
CA THR A 25 19.45 -6.69 -0.02
C THR A 25 18.26 -7.05 0.85
N ALA A 26 17.13 -6.41 0.65
CA ALA A 26 15.89 -6.77 1.31
C ALA A 26 15.46 -8.17 0.83
N SER A 27 15.04 -9.02 1.76
CA SER A 27 14.45 -10.31 1.39
C SER A 27 13.09 -10.08 0.73
N VAL A 28 12.89 -10.68 -0.41
CA VAL A 28 11.69 -10.55 -1.24
C VAL A 28 10.88 -11.84 -1.14
N TYR A 29 9.59 -11.71 -0.94
CA TYR A 29 8.67 -12.84 -0.76
C TYR A 29 7.46 -12.70 -1.65
N VAL A 30 6.89 -13.83 -2.09
CA VAL A 30 5.55 -13.90 -2.67
C VAL A 30 4.62 -14.51 -1.63
N TYR A 31 3.54 -13.79 -1.31
CA TYR A 31 2.62 -14.19 -0.25
C TYR A 31 1.24 -13.53 -0.41
N TRP A 32 0.25 -13.97 0.35
CA TRP A 32 -1.05 -13.33 0.48
C TRP A 32 -1.00 -12.15 1.44
N SER A 33 -1.26 -10.94 0.96
CA SER A 33 -1.46 -9.76 1.78
C SER A 33 -2.94 -9.46 1.97
N TYR A 34 -3.28 -8.86 3.11
CA TYR A 34 -4.63 -8.55 3.52
C TYR A 34 -4.85 -7.03 3.57
N TRP A 35 -5.99 -6.57 3.06
CA TRP A 35 -6.29 -5.17 2.81
C TRP A 35 -7.68 -4.80 3.26
N ASP A 36 -7.86 -3.56 3.74
CA ASP A 36 -9.12 -2.92 4.01
C ASP A 36 -9.48 -1.94 2.89
N GLN A 37 -10.78 -1.77 2.61
CA GLN A 37 -11.27 -0.73 1.72
C GLN A 37 -12.00 0.36 2.55
N PRO A 38 -11.28 1.33 3.14
CA PRO A 38 -11.89 2.36 3.99
C PRO A 38 -12.76 3.33 3.19
N THR A 39 -12.48 3.47 1.91
CA THR A 39 -13.25 4.27 0.96
C THR A 39 -13.37 3.50 -0.35
N VAL A 40 -14.52 3.56 -0.99
CA VAL A 40 -14.75 2.90 -2.29
C VAL A 40 -13.67 3.31 -3.29
N GLY A 41 -13.06 2.31 -3.90
CA GLY A 41 -11.97 2.50 -4.86
C GLY A 41 -10.58 2.69 -4.25
N SER A 42 -10.45 2.69 -2.91
CA SER A 42 -9.17 2.91 -2.23
C SER A 42 -8.86 1.78 -1.25
N TRP A 43 -7.72 1.13 -1.41
CA TRP A 43 -7.22 0.11 -0.52
C TRP A 43 -6.23 0.69 0.49
N ALA A 44 -6.30 0.20 1.71
CA ALA A 44 -5.31 0.46 2.76
C ALA A 44 -4.79 -0.88 3.31
N VAL A 45 -3.53 -0.92 3.65
CA VAL A 45 -2.97 -2.07 4.38
C VAL A 45 -3.73 -2.23 5.69
N ALA A 46 -4.24 -3.41 5.96
CA ALA A 46 -4.96 -3.68 7.20
C ALA A 46 -4.03 -3.50 8.41
N ALA A 47 -4.52 -2.80 9.43
CA ALA A 47 -3.75 -2.52 10.65
C ALA A 47 -3.50 -3.77 11.50
N THR A 48 -4.35 -4.80 11.35
CA THR A 48 -4.25 -6.10 12.05
C THR A 48 -4.49 -7.24 11.08
N GLY A 49 -4.00 -8.44 11.41
CA GLY A 49 -4.25 -9.63 10.60
C GLY A 49 -5.73 -10.00 10.54
N ALA A 50 -6.15 -10.59 9.42
CA ALA A 50 -7.55 -10.96 9.16
C ALA A 50 -8.19 -11.84 10.24
N GLY A 51 -7.41 -12.68 10.92
CA GLY A 51 -7.89 -13.51 12.04
C GLY A 51 -8.23 -12.71 13.31
N SER A 52 -7.76 -11.48 13.43
CA SER A 52 -8.00 -10.61 14.59
C SER A 52 -8.96 -9.44 14.30
N GLN A 53 -9.16 -9.10 13.04
CA GLN A 53 -10.01 -8.01 12.63
C GLN A 53 -11.46 -8.47 12.47
N VAL A 54 -12.40 -7.75 13.10
CA VAL A 54 -13.84 -7.97 12.95
C VAL A 54 -14.40 -6.84 12.06
N PRO A 55 -14.53 -7.04 10.74
CA PRO A 55 -15.02 -6.02 9.83
C PRO A 55 -16.50 -5.70 10.14
N PRO A 56 -16.95 -4.44 10.10
CA PRO A 56 -18.35 -4.09 10.28
C PRO A 56 -19.22 -4.56 9.10
N ASP A 57 -20.55 -4.59 9.32
CA ASP A 57 -21.51 -4.80 8.21
C ASP A 57 -21.34 -3.70 7.16
N GLY A 58 -21.35 -4.08 5.90
CA GLY A 58 -21.19 -3.14 4.79
C GLY A 58 -19.75 -2.83 4.41
N SER A 59 -18.76 -3.42 5.07
CA SER A 59 -17.34 -3.25 4.71
C SER A 59 -16.92 -4.15 3.55
N VAL A 60 -15.77 -3.81 2.96
CA VAL A 60 -15.09 -4.62 1.95
C VAL A 60 -13.66 -4.89 2.42
N VAL A 61 -13.27 -6.15 2.32
CA VAL A 61 -11.90 -6.61 2.59
C VAL A 61 -11.30 -7.23 1.34
N GLY A 62 -9.99 -7.22 1.22
CA GLY A 62 -9.30 -7.69 0.04
C GLY A 62 -8.08 -8.54 0.33
N TRP A 63 -7.82 -9.46 -0.57
CA TRP A 63 -6.63 -10.31 -0.58
C TRP A 63 -5.86 -10.14 -1.89
N ARG A 64 -4.55 -10.06 -1.80
CA ARG A 64 -3.67 -10.05 -2.97
C ARG A 64 -2.52 -11.02 -2.80
N TYR A 65 -2.39 -11.94 -3.78
CA TYR A 65 -1.17 -12.75 -3.91
C TYR A 65 -0.16 -11.99 -4.75
N GLY A 66 1.01 -11.70 -4.18
CA GLY A 66 2.00 -10.90 -4.88
C GLY A 66 3.29 -10.73 -4.10
N VAL A 67 4.18 -9.91 -4.66
CA VAL A 67 5.53 -9.67 -4.14
C VAL A 67 5.52 -8.58 -3.08
N GLY A 68 6.20 -8.83 -1.99
CA GLY A 68 6.52 -7.82 -0.98
C GLY A 68 7.89 -8.05 -0.39
N THR A 69 8.39 -7.07 0.34
CA THR A 69 9.66 -7.15 1.08
C THR A 69 9.39 -7.12 2.58
N THR A 70 10.43 -7.29 3.39
CA THR A 70 10.32 -7.13 4.84
C THR A 70 9.96 -5.70 5.28
N GLY A 71 10.07 -4.71 4.40
CA GLY A 71 9.75 -3.30 4.68
C GLY A 71 8.57 -2.75 3.91
N ASP A 72 8.21 -3.38 2.79
CA ASP A 72 7.12 -2.95 1.92
C ASP A 72 6.14 -4.09 1.70
N ILE A 73 4.87 -3.80 1.99
CA ILE A 73 3.80 -4.74 1.72
C ILE A 73 3.54 -4.75 0.20
N ASN A 74 3.15 -5.91 -0.27
CA ASN A 74 2.64 -6.21 -1.59
C ASN A 74 1.60 -5.16 -2.11
N GLN A 75 1.41 -5.09 -3.41
CA GLN A 75 0.42 -4.22 -4.04
C GLN A 75 -1.01 -4.56 -3.61
N PRO A 76 -1.93 -3.58 -3.59
CA PRO A 76 -3.33 -3.83 -3.28
C PRO A 76 -4.02 -4.68 -4.35
N PRO A 77 -5.22 -5.25 -4.05
CA PRO A 77 -6.06 -5.89 -5.06
C PRO A 77 -6.32 -4.96 -6.25
N ARG A 78 -6.30 -5.50 -7.47
CA ARG A 78 -6.52 -4.73 -8.71
C ARG A 78 -7.98 -4.35 -8.93
N SER A 79 -8.93 -5.11 -8.38
CA SER A 79 -10.33 -4.74 -8.32
C SER A 79 -10.62 -3.98 -7.03
N ALA A 80 -11.44 -2.95 -7.10
CA ALA A 80 -11.84 -2.12 -5.97
C ALA A 80 -13.37 -1.91 -5.97
N ASP A 81 -14.10 -2.98 -6.23
CA ASP A 81 -15.57 -2.99 -6.24
C ASP A 81 -16.13 -2.54 -4.89
N SER A 82 -17.19 -1.76 -4.93
CA SER A 82 -17.89 -1.30 -3.74
C SER A 82 -18.69 -2.41 -3.08
N PHE A 83 -18.96 -2.28 -1.79
CA PHE A 83 -19.89 -3.18 -1.09
C PHE A 83 -21.23 -3.30 -1.80
N ALA A 84 -21.77 -2.17 -2.29
CA ALA A 84 -23.05 -2.16 -2.98
C ALA A 84 -23.03 -3.00 -4.28
N GLN A 85 -21.91 -3.02 -5.00
CA GLN A 85 -21.73 -3.86 -6.18
C GLN A 85 -21.61 -5.33 -5.79
N LEU A 86 -20.74 -5.65 -4.82
CA LEU A 86 -20.46 -7.01 -4.39
C LEU A 86 -21.69 -7.71 -3.77
N CYS A 87 -22.46 -6.98 -2.99
CA CYS A 87 -23.60 -7.52 -2.23
C CYS A 87 -24.97 -7.18 -2.83
N SER A 88 -25.04 -6.67 -4.07
CA SER A 88 -26.28 -6.27 -4.74
C SER A 88 -27.31 -7.40 -4.83
N SER A 89 -26.88 -8.63 -5.07
CA SER A 89 -27.74 -9.82 -5.18
C SER A 89 -27.86 -10.62 -3.88
N THR A 90 -27.23 -10.16 -2.79
CA THR A 90 -27.23 -10.86 -1.49
C THR A 90 -28.08 -10.07 -0.49
N PRO A 91 -29.33 -10.47 -0.21
CA PRO A 91 -30.19 -9.76 0.72
C PRO A 91 -29.65 -9.83 2.16
N PRO A 92 -29.97 -8.83 3.01
CA PRO A 92 -29.66 -8.90 4.44
C PRO A 92 -30.35 -10.09 5.11
N VAL A 93 -29.65 -10.72 6.05
CA VAL A 93 -30.18 -11.81 6.87
C VAL A 93 -30.22 -11.35 8.33
N ALA A 94 -31.32 -11.61 9.03
CA ALA A 94 -31.45 -11.23 10.44
C ALA A 94 -30.32 -11.84 11.29
N ASN A 95 -29.73 -11.02 12.17
CA ASN A 95 -28.61 -11.39 13.03
C ASN A 95 -27.34 -11.83 12.29
N LYS A 96 -27.18 -11.44 11.03
CA LYS A 96 -25.95 -11.63 10.26
C LYS A 96 -25.45 -10.28 9.75
N LYS A 97 -24.17 -10.23 9.46
CA LYS A 97 -23.55 -9.13 8.72
C LYS A 97 -23.13 -9.61 7.34
N ARG A 98 -23.02 -8.65 6.41
CA ARG A 98 -22.48 -8.87 5.07
C ARG A 98 -21.15 -8.16 4.92
N VAL A 99 -20.18 -8.86 4.36
CA VAL A 99 -18.84 -8.34 4.09
C VAL A 99 -18.49 -8.65 2.63
N GLY A 100 -18.14 -7.63 1.86
CA GLY A 100 -17.58 -7.83 0.52
C GLY A 100 -16.17 -8.41 0.63
N VAL A 101 -15.86 -9.44 -0.16
CA VAL A 101 -14.53 -10.08 -0.18
C VAL A 101 -14.02 -10.10 -1.60
N VAL A 102 -12.88 -9.43 -1.84
CA VAL A 102 -12.17 -9.40 -3.11
C VAL A 102 -10.91 -10.25 -2.99
N ILE A 103 -10.71 -11.19 -3.93
CA ILE A 103 -9.54 -12.05 -3.95
C ILE A 103 -8.83 -11.90 -5.30
N ASP A 104 -7.65 -11.30 -5.27
CA ASP A 104 -6.77 -11.11 -6.42
C ASP A 104 -5.60 -12.09 -6.34
N TYR A 105 -5.62 -13.08 -7.21
CA TYR A 105 -4.62 -14.15 -7.24
C TYR A 105 -3.28 -13.74 -7.86
N GLY A 106 -3.07 -12.44 -8.14
CA GLY A 106 -1.83 -11.92 -8.70
C GLY A 106 -1.70 -12.10 -10.20
N THR A 107 -0.47 -12.13 -10.66
CA THR A 107 -0.11 -12.23 -12.09
C THR A 107 0.69 -13.50 -12.38
N ALA A 108 0.77 -13.88 -13.66
CA ALA A 108 1.59 -15.01 -14.09
C ALA A 108 3.09 -14.83 -13.76
N ALA A 109 3.55 -13.57 -13.63
CA ALA A 109 4.96 -13.27 -13.32
C ALA A 109 5.38 -13.75 -11.92
N VAL A 110 4.44 -13.83 -10.97
CA VAL A 110 4.69 -14.28 -9.58
C VAL A 110 4.07 -15.63 -9.27
N ALA A 111 3.45 -16.25 -10.25
CA ALA A 111 2.84 -17.57 -10.10
C ALA A 111 3.92 -18.62 -9.79
N PRO A 112 3.64 -19.57 -8.89
CA PRO A 112 4.52 -20.73 -8.72
C PRO A 112 4.67 -21.52 -10.02
N SER A 113 5.84 -22.12 -10.20
CA SER A 113 6.13 -22.92 -11.40
C SER A 113 5.02 -23.95 -11.69
N GLY A 114 4.56 -23.96 -12.92
CA GLY A 114 3.49 -24.86 -13.38
C GLY A 114 2.08 -24.48 -12.95
N GLN A 115 1.89 -23.34 -12.29
CA GLN A 115 0.56 -22.86 -11.90
C GLN A 115 0.20 -21.58 -12.67
N GLN A 116 -1.10 -21.41 -12.93
CA GLN A 116 -1.67 -20.18 -13.47
C GLN A 116 -2.54 -19.54 -12.40
N PRO A 117 -2.42 -18.22 -12.15
CA PRO A 117 -3.30 -17.54 -11.20
C PRO A 117 -4.74 -17.57 -11.73
N PRO A 118 -5.72 -17.92 -10.88
CA PRO A 118 -7.13 -17.74 -11.22
C PRO A 118 -7.47 -16.29 -11.52
N ALA A 119 -8.61 -16.07 -12.17
CA ALA A 119 -9.17 -14.73 -12.30
C ALA A 119 -9.53 -14.17 -10.92
N THR A 120 -9.43 -12.84 -10.75
CA THR A 120 -9.90 -12.15 -9.54
C THR A 120 -11.35 -12.52 -9.27
N THR A 121 -11.67 -12.88 -8.02
CA THR A 121 -13.03 -13.14 -7.58
C THR A 121 -13.49 -12.05 -6.61
N ALA A 122 -14.81 -11.78 -6.60
CA ALA A 122 -15.40 -10.77 -5.77
C ALA A 122 -16.80 -11.26 -5.32
N ASN A 123 -16.97 -11.48 -4.02
CA ASN A 123 -18.13 -12.15 -3.45
C ASN A 123 -18.66 -11.40 -2.22
N CYS A 124 -19.91 -11.68 -1.85
CA CYS A 124 -20.55 -11.18 -0.64
C CYS A 124 -20.65 -12.30 0.39
N ALA A 125 -19.89 -12.20 1.47
CA ALA A 125 -19.98 -13.10 2.62
C ALA A 125 -21.15 -12.70 3.53
N VAL A 126 -21.91 -13.70 4.02
CA VAL A 126 -22.95 -13.54 5.06
C VAL A 126 -22.52 -14.33 6.27
N VAL A 127 -22.15 -13.64 7.34
CA VAL A 127 -21.52 -14.27 8.53
C VAL A 127 -22.10 -13.73 9.82
N ASP A 128 -21.73 -14.31 10.95
CA ASP A 128 -22.12 -13.81 12.28
C ASP A 128 -21.55 -12.42 12.54
N PRO A 129 -22.22 -11.56 13.32
CA PRO A 129 -21.74 -10.20 13.61
C PRO A 129 -20.34 -10.16 14.23
N THR A 130 -19.95 -11.20 14.97
CA THR A 130 -18.64 -11.33 15.63
C THR A 130 -17.57 -11.99 14.75
N SER A 131 -17.93 -12.47 13.56
CA SER A 131 -16.98 -13.14 12.66
C SER A 131 -15.85 -12.19 12.28
N ASN A 132 -14.61 -12.69 12.33
CA ASN A 132 -13.44 -11.96 11.85
C ASN A 132 -13.35 -12.02 10.31
N ALA A 133 -12.40 -11.29 9.74
CA ALA A 133 -12.25 -11.19 8.29
C ALA A 133 -11.82 -12.53 7.65
N LEU A 134 -11.03 -13.35 8.37
CA LEU A 134 -10.68 -14.69 7.90
C LEU A 134 -11.93 -15.57 7.79
N GLN A 135 -12.80 -15.56 8.81
CA GLN A 135 -14.08 -16.28 8.75
C GLN A 135 -15.01 -15.77 7.67
N ALA A 136 -15.02 -14.45 7.38
CA ALA A 136 -15.75 -13.90 6.25
C ALA A 136 -15.18 -14.37 4.91
N THR A 137 -13.86 -14.47 4.80
CA THR A 137 -13.17 -15.02 3.63
C THR A 137 -13.53 -16.50 3.45
N GLY A 138 -13.40 -17.32 4.50
CA GLY A 138 -13.74 -18.75 4.48
C GLY A 138 -15.21 -19.07 4.16
N ALA A 139 -16.11 -18.08 4.32
CA ALA A 139 -17.52 -18.24 3.94
C ALA A 139 -17.74 -18.19 2.39
N VAL A 140 -16.78 -17.68 1.63
CA VAL A 140 -16.89 -17.49 0.17
C VAL A 140 -15.79 -18.18 -0.62
N THR A 141 -14.75 -18.70 0.04
CA THR A 141 -13.63 -19.38 -0.59
C THR A 141 -13.02 -20.45 0.33
N ALA A 142 -12.43 -21.47 -0.25
CA ALA A 142 -11.65 -22.43 0.51
C ALA A 142 -10.29 -21.82 0.91
N GLU A 143 -9.97 -21.85 2.20
CA GLU A 143 -8.71 -21.28 2.70
C GLU A 143 -7.78 -22.35 3.26
N ARG A 144 -6.49 -22.15 3.07
CA ARG A 144 -5.41 -22.94 3.67
C ARG A 144 -4.52 -22.01 4.48
N THR A 145 -4.42 -22.28 5.78
CA THR A 145 -3.64 -21.48 6.71
C THR A 145 -2.47 -22.27 7.31
N SER A 146 -1.44 -21.56 7.76
CA SER A 146 -0.38 -22.14 8.59
C SER A 146 -0.87 -22.33 10.04
N ALA A 147 -0.08 -23.06 10.83
CA ALA A 147 -0.32 -23.20 12.26
C ALA A 147 -0.31 -21.84 13.02
N GLN A 148 0.33 -20.83 12.47
CA GLN A 148 0.39 -19.46 13.00
C GLN A 148 -0.75 -18.56 12.47
N GLY A 149 -1.70 -19.10 11.69
CA GLY A 149 -2.86 -18.36 11.17
C GLY A 149 -2.56 -17.51 9.93
N MET A 150 -1.39 -17.67 9.30
CA MET A 150 -1.09 -16.99 8.04
C MET A 150 -1.82 -17.69 6.88
N VAL A 151 -2.46 -16.92 6.00
CA VAL A 151 -3.10 -17.47 4.79
C VAL A 151 -2.02 -17.92 3.81
N CYS A 152 -2.06 -19.20 3.46
CA CYS A 152 -1.12 -19.87 2.58
C CYS A 152 -1.72 -20.17 1.21
N GLY A 153 -3.04 -20.22 1.10
CA GLY A 153 -3.74 -20.46 -0.15
C GLY A 153 -5.23 -20.12 -0.03
N LEU A 154 -5.79 -19.60 -1.13
CA LEU A 154 -7.20 -19.36 -1.32
C LEU A 154 -7.66 -20.08 -2.59
N ASP A 155 -8.78 -20.81 -2.55
CA ASP A 155 -9.27 -21.67 -3.63
C ASP A 155 -8.20 -22.64 -4.20
N GLY A 156 -7.32 -23.14 -3.33
CA GLY A 156 -6.25 -24.05 -3.72
C GLY A 156 -5.05 -23.35 -4.41
N TYR A 157 -5.04 -22.01 -4.51
CA TYR A 157 -3.91 -21.28 -5.10
C TYR A 157 -3.17 -20.43 -4.04
N PRO A 158 -1.82 -20.46 -4.02
CA PRO A 158 -1.02 -21.49 -4.64
C PRO A 158 -1.29 -22.86 -4.02
N ALA A 159 -1.07 -23.94 -4.79
CA ALA A 159 -1.38 -25.30 -4.34
C ALA A 159 -0.57 -25.72 -3.10
N THR A 160 0.65 -25.22 -2.98
CA THR A 160 1.57 -25.53 -1.88
C THR A 160 2.34 -24.27 -1.43
N GLY A 161 3.07 -24.39 -0.32
CA GLY A 161 3.88 -23.31 0.22
C GLY A 161 3.06 -22.31 1.07
N CYS A 162 3.76 -21.44 1.79
CA CYS A 162 3.17 -20.43 2.65
C CYS A 162 4.15 -19.26 2.78
N GLY A 163 4.15 -18.38 1.78
CA GLY A 163 5.17 -17.33 1.63
C GLY A 163 6.49 -17.91 1.11
N THR A 164 6.82 -17.62 -0.14
CA THR A 164 8.04 -18.13 -0.78
C THR A 164 9.02 -17.00 -1.00
N GLN A 165 10.25 -17.15 -0.51
CA GLN A 165 11.32 -16.21 -0.82
C GLN A 165 11.69 -16.36 -2.31
N VAL A 166 11.80 -15.22 -2.99
CA VAL A 166 12.13 -15.17 -4.42
C VAL A 166 13.41 -14.37 -4.65
N SER A 167 14.10 -14.68 -5.75
CA SER A 167 15.26 -13.91 -6.18
C SER A 167 14.84 -12.52 -6.67
N THR A 168 15.65 -11.51 -6.40
CA THR A 168 15.37 -10.09 -6.73
C THR A 168 15.07 -9.83 -8.20
N THR A 169 15.49 -10.68 -9.13
CA THR A 169 15.19 -10.54 -10.57
C THR A 169 13.72 -10.72 -10.93
N VAL A 170 12.94 -11.45 -10.13
CA VAL A 170 11.48 -11.63 -10.36
C VAL A 170 10.67 -10.50 -9.73
N ALA A 171 11.18 -9.91 -8.66
CA ALA A 171 10.50 -8.87 -7.90
C ALA A 171 10.33 -7.54 -8.67
N THR A 172 11.27 -7.22 -9.57
CA THR A 172 11.29 -5.91 -10.26
C THR A 172 10.12 -5.75 -11.24
N SER A 173 9.54 -6.83 -11.73
CA SER A 173 8.46 -6.79 -12.73
C SER A 173 7.06 -6.62 -12.11
N ASP A 174 6.87 -6.99 -10.83
CA ASP A 174 5.56 -6.91 -10.16
C ASP A 174 5.47 -5.75 -9.15
N VAL A 175 6.61 -5.14 -8.81
CA VAL A 175 6.63 -3.83 -8.14
C VAL A 175 6.23 -2.81 -9.20
N GLY A 176 4.93 -2.71 -9.45
CA GLY A 176 4.37 -1.72 -10.36
C GLY A 176 4.91 -0.37 -9.98
N ALA A 177 5.47 0.33 -10.96
CA ALA A 177 5.92 1.68 -10.82
C ALA A 177 4.80 2.55 -10.25
N ALA A 178 4.74 2.66 -8.92
CA ALA A 178 4.20 3.85 -8.33
C ALA A 178 5.15 4.96 -8.83
N THR A 179 4.73 5.64 -9.88
CA THR A 179 5.36 6.87 -10.34
C THR A 179 5.27 7.84 -9.16
N GLN A 180 6.27 7.78 -8.29
CA GLN A 180 6.56 8.90 -7.43
C GLN A 180 7.03 9.99 -8.40
N THR A 181 6.10 10.85 -8.78
CA THR A 181 6.43 12.14 -9.35
C THR A 181 7.16 12.89 -8.23
N THR A 182 8.45 12.65 -8.12
CA THR A 182 9.37 13.52 -7.40
C THR A 182 9.41 14.79 -8.22
N THR A 183 8.49 15.72 -7.95
CA THR A 183 8.62 17.09 -8.35
C THR A 183 9.82 17.63 -7.60
N SER A 184 10.99 17.51 -8.21
CA SER A 184 12.19 18.25 -7.81
C SER A 184 11.80 19.74 -7.82
N PRO A 185 11.96 20.48 -6.73
CA PRO A 185 11.77 21.92 -6.80
C PRO A 185 12.88 22.49 -7.68
N GLN A 186 12.53 22.80 -8.92
CA GLN A 186 13.39 23.58 -9.80
C GLN A 186 13.47 24.98 -9.21
N THR A 187 14.61 25.31 -8.64
CA THR A 187 14.94 26.64 -8.14
C THR A 187 15.01 27.60 -9.31
N SER A 188 13.89 28.21 -9.68
CA SER A 188 13.91 29.40 -10.50
C SER A 188 14.11 30.60 -9.57
N SER A 189 15.28 31.18 -9.59
CA SER A 189 15.60 32.46 -8.98
C SER A 189 14.80 33.56 -9.68
N GLY A 190 13.63 33.87 -9.12
CA GLY A 190 12.81 35.02 -9.46
C GLY A 190 12.48 35.76 -8.18
N ALA A 191 13.15 36.86 -7.93
CA ALA A 191 12.87 37.73 -6.78
C ALA A 191 11.50 38.40 -6.96
N TRP A 192 10.53 38.03 -6.10
CA TRP A 192 9.29 38.76 -5.92
C TRP A 192 9.11 39.09 -4.44
N PRO A 193 8.64 40.28 -4.08
CA PRO A 193 8.74 40.79 -2.73
C PRO A 193 7.76 40.11 -1.76
N THR A 194 8.30 39.74 -0.61
CA THR A 194 7.68 39.08 0.54
C THR A 194 6.67 39.95 1.35
N LEU A 195 5.87 40.81 0.75
CA LEU A 195 4.99 41.74 1.50
C LEU A 195 3.50 41.36 1.50
N LEU A 196 3.05 40.30 0.82
CA LEU A 196 1.63 39.91 0.79
C LEU A 196 1.24 38.76 1.75
N GLY A 197 2.20 38.10 2.37
CA GLY A 197 1.92 36.94 3.25
C GLY A 197 1.44 37.34 4.66
N ILE A 198 1.79 38.49 5.18
CA ILE A 198 1.51 38.87 6.56
C ILE A 198 0.06 39.39 6.73
N GLY A 199 -0.54 39.95 5.68
CA GLY A 199 -1.91 40.50 5.75
C GLY A 199 -3.00 39.44 5.94
N ILE A 200 -2.85 38.25 5.39
CA ILE A 200 -3.88 37.18 5.43
C ILE A 200 -3.96 36.52 6.81
N ILE A 201 -2.84 36.37 7.51
CA ILE A 201 -2.82 35.77 8.85
C ILE A 201 -3.50 36.66 9.89
N ILE A 202 -3.36 37.98 9.77
CA ILE A 202 -3.98 38.94 10.69
C ILE A 202 -5.51 38.97 10.52
N VAL A 203 -6.02 38.89 9.29
CA VAL A 203 -7.46 38.89 9.02
C VAL A 203 -8.15 37.62 9.55
N LEU A 204 -7.51 36.47 9.43
CA LEU A 204 -8.06 35.20 9.95
C LEU A 204 -7.98 35.11 11.48
N GLY A 205 -6.95 35.66 12.10
CA GLY A 205 -6.81 35.72 13.57
C GLY A 205 -7.84 36.62 14.23
N VAL A 206 -8.05 37.81 13.71
CA VAL A 206 -9.03 38.79 14.25
C VAL A 206 -10.46 38.34 14.01
N GLY A 207 -10.77 37.77 12.82
CA GLY A 207 -12.08 37.21 12.51
C GLY A 207 -12.48 36.06 13.44
N GLY A 208 -11.54 35.17 13.77
CA GLY A 208 -11.77 34.07 14.70
C GLY A 208 -12.10 34.48 16.11
N ILE A 209 -11.43 35.50 16.61
CA ILE A 209 -11.66 36.05 17.98
C ILE A 209 -13.02 36.73 18.07
N LEU A 210 -13.44 37.46 17.05
CA LEU A 210 -14.75 38.14 17.03
C LEU A 210 -15.92 37.15 16.96
N LEU A 211 -15.79 36.06 16.20
CA LEU A 211 -16.79 34.99 16.11
C LEU A 211 -16.90 34.18 17.42
N ALA A 212 -15.78 33.96 18.11
CA ALA A 212 -15.77 33.26 19.39
C ALA A 212 -16.43 34.09 20.52
N ARG A 213 -16.28 35.41 20.50
CA ARG A 213 -16.96 36.32 21.46
C ARG A 213 -18.46 36.39 21.24
N LYS A 214 -18.94 36.37 19.98
CA LYS A 214 -20.38 36.45 19.69
C LYS A 214 -21.15 35.17 20.09
N ARG A 215 -20.48 34.03 20.30
CA ARG A 215 -21.10 32.77 20.76
C ARG A 215 -21.16 32.61 22.28
N ARG A 216 -20.58 33.57 23.05
CA ARG A 216 -20.58 33.56 24.52
C ARG A 216 -21.41 34.71 25.16
N ALA A 217 -22.10 35.48 24.34
CA ALA A 217 -23.15 36.43 24.73
C ALA A 217 -24.50 35.95 24.23
#